data_bbdec895bf7405ea45251b34136d632d
#
_entry.id   bbdec895bf7405ea45251b34136d632d
#
_cell.length_a   1.000
_cell.length_b   1.000
_cell.length_c   1.000
_cell.angle_alpha   90.00
_cell.angle_beta   90.00
_cell.angle_gamma   90.00
#
_symmetry.space_group_name_H-M   'P 1'
#
loop_
_entity.id
_entity.type
_entity.pdbx_description
1 polymer ?
#
loop_
_entity_poly.entity_id
_entity_poly.type
_entity_poly.pdbx_seq_one_letter_code
_entity_poly.pdbx_strand_id
1 'polypeptide(L)'
;PGDIFVAIKGETHDGHDFVAKALTAGAGLAIVSRVTDEMKAAGPLLVVDNDPLEGLEKIGRASRTRSQAQIVGVTGSVGKTSTKEMLRLALAVSGLTHSSVASFNNHWGVPLTLSRMPRNAAYGVFEIGMNHVGEITPLVGMVRPHVAIVTNVAPVHIGNFNSVEEIADA
;
A
#
# COMPACT_ATOMS: atom_id res chain seq x y z
N PRO A 1 -0.57 -11.66 -16.22
CA PRO A 1 -0.79 -10.87 -17.45
C PRO A 1 -1.85 -9.79 -17.20
N GLY A 2 -1.65 -8.59 -17.78
CA GLY A 2 -2.58 -7.47 -17.63
C GLY A 2 -2.40 -6.61 -16.37
N ASP A 3 -1.46 -6.95 -15.49
CA ASP A 3 -1.12 -6.12 -14.33
C ASP A 3 -0.49 -4.79 -14.74
N ILE A 4 -0.60 -3.78 -13.89
CA ILE A 4 0.11 -2.51 -14.05
C ILE A 4 1.46 -2.62 -13.33
N PHE A 5 2.55 -2.39 -14.05
CA PHE A 5 3.87 -2.25 -13.45
C PHE A 5 4.09 -0.80 -13.03
N VAL A 6 4.58 -0.57 -11.81
CA VAL A 6 4.90 0.77 -11.29
C VAL A 6 6.41 0.87 -11.07
N ALA A 7 7.06 1.76 -11.80
CA ALA A 7 8.52 1.90 -11.79
C ALA A 7 9.01 2.70 -10.58
N ILE A 8 8.75 2.19 -9.37
CA ILE A 8 9.16 2.84 -8.11
C ILE A 8 10.67 2.77 -7.98
N LYS A 9 11.29 3.88 -7.59
CA LYS A 9 12.71 3.94 -7.25
C LYS A 9 12.88 3.57 -5.78
N GLY A 10 13.56 2.46 -5.52
CA GLY A 10 13.99 2.03 -4.19
C GLY A 10 15.39 2.50 -3.85
N GLU A 11 15.88 2.14 -2.68
CA GLU A 11 17.23 2.49 -2.20
C GLU A 11 18.35 1.85 -3.03
N THR A 12 18.13 0.61 -3.49
CA THR A 12 19.16 -0.18 -4.20
C THR A 12 18.87 -0.35 -5.69
N HIS A 13 17.64 -0.21 -6.12
CA HIS A 13 17.21 -0.48 -7.49
C HIS A 13 16.25 0.61 -7.98
N ASP A 14 16.37 0.94 -9.27
CA ASP A 14 15.39 1.78 -9.96
C ASP A 14 14.39 0.89 -10.72
N GLY A 15 13.11 1.00 -10.40
CA GLY A 15 12.06 0.24 -11.08
C GLY A 15 12.01 0.47 -12.58
N HIS A 16 12.51 1.61 -13.08
CA HIS A 16 12.58 1.88 -14.52
C HIS A 16 13.46 0.87 -15.29
N ASP A 17 14.47 0.31 -14.64
CA ASP A 17 15.36 -0.67 -15.27
C ASP A 17 14.67 -2.01 -15.56
N PHE A 18 13.49 -2.23 -15.00
CA PHE A 18 12.70 -3.45 -15.16
C PHE A 18 11.46 -3.27 -16.05
N VAL A 19 11.16 -2.06 -16.55
CA VAL A 19 9.93 -1.74 -17.29
C VAL A 19 9.81 -2.58 -18.55
N ALA A 20 10.84 -2.61 -19.42
CA ALA A 20 10.80 -3.36 -20.66
C ALA A 20 10.58 -4.85 -20.39
N LYS A 21 11.28 -5.42 -19.38
CA LYS A 21 11.13 -6.81 -18.96
C LYS A 21 9.71 -7.10 -18.44
N ALA A 22 9.12 -6.20 -17.65
CA ALA A 22 7.78 -6.36 -17.10
C ALA A 22 6.72 -6.36 -18.21
N LEU A 23 6.82 -5.44 -19.17
CA LEU A 23 5.92 -5.36 -20.32
C LEU A 23 6.03 -6.59 -21.19
N THR A 24 7.25 -7.06 -21.50
CA THR A 24 7.48 -8.30 -22.26
C THR A 24 6.95 -9.53 -21.52
N ALA A 25 6.97 -9.54 -20.18
CA ALA A 25 6.41 -10.60 -19.35
C ALA A 25 4.86 -10.55 -19.25
N GLY A 26 4.20 -9.57 -19.89
CA GLY A 26 2.75 -9.48 -19.99
C GLY A 26 2.11 -8.45 -19.07
N ALA A 27 2.85 -7.48 -18.52
CA ALA A 27 2.23 -6.31 -17.91
C ALA A 27 1.42 -5.56 -18.99
N GLY A 28 0.19 -5.14 -18.64
CA GLY A 28 -0.68 -4.44 -19.58
C GLY A 28 -0.32 -2.96 -19.73
N LEU A 29 0.39 -2.38 -18.75
CA LEU A 29 0.80 -0.98 -18.70
C LEU A 29 1.96 -0.83 -17.74
N ALA A 30 2.86 0.14 -17.98
CA ALA A 30 3.82 0.57 -16.98
C ALA A 30 3.64 2.06 -16.65
N ILE A 31 3.67 2.41 -15.35
CA ILE A 31 3.70 3.79 -14.86
C ILE A 31 5.17 4.16 -14.64
N VAL A 32 5.62 5.22 -15.31
CA VAL A 32 7.01 5.66 -15.35
C VAL A 32 7.13 7.17 -15.21
N SER A 33 8.26 7.69 -14.76
CA SER A 33 8.57 9.13 -14.79
C SER A 33 9.61 9.51 -15.85
N ARG A 34 10.28 8.51 -16.43
CA ARG A 34 11.17 8.68 -17.59
C ARG A 34 10.89 7.59 -18.62
N VAL A 35 11.20 7.90 -19.87
CA VAL A 35 10.92 7.02 -21.01
C VAL A 35 12.18 6.79 -21.81
N THR A 36 12.43 5.52 -22.19
CA THR A 36 13.47 5.14 -23.17
C THR A 36 12.82 4.54 -24.41
N ASP A 37 13.56 4.45 -25.52
CA ASP A 37 13.06 3.82 -26.74
C ASP A 37 12.81 2.32 -26.56
N GLU A 38 13.59 1.65 -25.70
CA GLU A 38 13.38 0.26 -25.32
C GLU A 38 12.04 0.07 -24.60
N MET A 39 11.70 0.96 -23.66
CA MET A 39 10.41 0.92 -22.96
C MET A 39 9.24 1.14 -23.92
N LYS A 40 9.35 2.10 -24.86
CA LYS A 40 8.32 2.36 -25.88
C LYS A 40 8.08 1.15 -26.78
N ALA A 41 9.16 0.48 -27.18
CA ALA A 41 9.08 -0.72 -28.02
C ALA A 41 8.45 -1.92 -27.28
N ALA A 42 8.59 -1.98 -25.96
CA ALA A 42 8.11 -3.10 -25.14
C ALA A 42 6.59 -3.04 -24.88
N GLY A 43 5.95 -1.86 -24.86
CA GLY A 43 4.50 -1.76 -24.66
C GLY A 43 3.99 -0.41 -24.14
N PRO A 44 2.73 -0.39 -23.65
CA PRO A 44 2.08 0.86 -23.22
C PRO A 44 2.74 1.46 -21.97
N LEU A 45 2.91 2.80 -22.00
CA LEU A 45 3.46 3.58 -20.89
C LEU A 45 2.49 4.69 -20.48
N LEU A 46 2.32 4.87 -19.18
CA LEU A 46 1.73 6.07 -18.57
C LEU A 46 2.85 6.87 -17.92
N VAL A 47 3.12 8.04 -18.49
CA VAL A 47 4.16 8.93 -17.99
C VAL A 47 3.57 9.87 -16.93
N VAL A 48 4.21 9.94 -15.78
CA VAL A 48 3.90 10.89 -14.71
C VAL A 48 5.06 11.88 -14.54
N ASP A 49 4.76 13.09 -14.09
CA ASP A 49 5.75 14.17 -14.07
C ASP A 49 6.83 13.98 -12.99
N ASN A 50 6.48 13.35 -11.87
CA ASN A 50 7.36 13.21 -10.71
C ASN A 50 7.68 11.74 -10.43
N ASP A 51 7.12 11.23 -9.33
CA ASP A 51 7.37 9.87 -8.83
C ASP A 51 6.25 8.94 -9.30
N PRO A 52 6.56 7.79 -9.94
CA PRO A 52 5.59 6.75 -10.23
C PRO A 52 4.76 6.28 -9.02
N LEU A 53 5.30 6.43 -7.80
CA LEU A 53 4.56 6.15 -6.57
C LEU A 53 3.32 7.02 -6.41
N GLU A 54 3.36 8.30 -6.81
CA GLU A 54 2.17 9.17 -6.82
C GLU A 54 1.06 8.61 -7.73
N GLY A 55 1.44 7.98 -8.83
CA GLY A 55 0.50 7.28 -9.73
C GLY A 55 -0.19 6.13 -9.01
N LEU A 56 0.57 5.32 -8.28
CA LEU A 56 0.02 4.23 -7.47
C LEU A 56 -0.89 4.75 -6.34
N GLU A 57 -0.52 5.83 -5.67
CA GLU A 57 -1.34 6.47 -4.64
C GLU A 57 -2.67 6.98 -5.20
N LYS A 58 -2.65 7.63 -6.35
CA LYS A 58 -3.88 8.10 -7.04
C LYS A 58 -4.81 6.94 -7.37
N ILE A 59 -4.26 5.81 -7.85
CA ILE A 59 -5.04 4.59 -8.11
C ILE A 59 -5.61 4.03 -6.79
N GLY A 60 -4.80 3.97 -5.73
CA GLY A 60 -5.23 3.51 -4.40
C GLY A 60 -6.37 4.37 -3.84
N ARG A 61 -6.24 5.70 -3.89
CA ARG A 61 -7.28 6.65 -3.46
C ARG A 61 -8.57 6.52 -4.29
N ALA A 62 -8.46 6.37 -5.61
CA ALA A 62 -9.61 6.14 -6.49
C ALA A 62 -10.30 4.81 -6.14
N SER A 63 -9.54 3.75 -5.90
CA SER A 63 -10.05 2.46 -5.46
C SER A 63 -10.79 2.58 -4.12
N ARG A 64 -10.22 3.28 -3.13
CA ARG A 64 -10.87 3.54 -1.85
C ARG A 64 -12.16 4.35 -1.99
N THR A 65 -12.16 5.35 -2.86
CA THR A 65 -13.32 6.23 -3.07
C THR A 65 -14.51 5.49 -3.69
N ARG A 66 -14.25 4.55 -4.60
CA ARG A 66 -15.32 3.73 -5.24
C ARG A 66 -15.83 2.58 -4.36
N SER A 67 -15.12 2.26 -3.28
CA SER A 67 -15.44 1.11 -2.43
C SER A 67 -16.51 1.45 -1.40
N GLN A 68 -17.47 0.51 -1.23
CA GLN A 68 -18.48 0.53 -0.17
C GLN A 68 -18.11 -0.39 1.01
N ALA A 69 -16.92 -1.00 0.98
CA ALA A 69 -16.46 -1.91 2.03
C ALA A 69 -16.36 -1.21 3.39
N GLN A 70 -16.67 -1.93 4.46
CA GLN A 70 -16.31 -1.53 5.81
C GLN A 70 -14.82 -1.75 6.02
N ILE A 71 -14.11 -0.69 6.38
CA ILE A 71 -12.64 -0.68 6.44
C ILE A 71 -12.18 -0.67 7.89
N VAL A 72 -11.28 -1.60 8.22
CA VAL A 72 -10.58 -1.67 9.50
C VAL A 72 -9.11 -1.35 9.26
N GLY A 73 -8.57 -0.38 9.99
CA GLY A 73 -7.15 -0.09 10.08
C GLY A 73 -6.56 -0.73 11.32
N VAL A 74 -5.41 -1.38 11.20
CA VAL A 74 -4.70 -2.01 12.31
C VAL A 74 -3.30 -1.42 12.40
N THR A 75 -2.99 -0.77 13.52
CA THR A 75 -1.66 -0.22 13.80
C THR A 75 -1.16 -0.66 15.18
N GLY A 76 -0.01 -0.19 15.58
CA GLY A 76 0.66 -0.47 16.86
C GLY A 76 2.05 -1.06 16.67
N SER A 77 2.76 -1.23 17.76
CA SER A 77 4.16 -1.66 17.74
C SER A 77 4.31 -3.13 17.38
N VAL A 78 3.54 -4.01 17.99
CA VAL A 78 3.64 -5.48 17.82
C VAL A 78 2.23 -6.06 17.61
N GLY A 79 2.12 -7.16 16.86
CA GLY A 79 0.87 -7.89 16.70
C GLY A 79 -0.04 -7.42 15.57
N LYS A 80 0.33 -6.38 14.82
CA LYS A 80 -0.43 -5.87 13.67
C LYS A 80 -0.83 -6.97 12.68
N THR A 81 0.15 -7.72 12.18
CA THR A 81 -0.08 -8.77 11.17
C THR A 81 -0.96 -9.90 11.70
N SER A 82 -0.74 -10.34 12.94
CA SER A 82 -1.57 -11.37 13.57
C SER A 82 -3.01 -10.91 13.74
N THR A 83 -3.21 -9.69 14.23
CA THR A 83 -4.55 -9.07 14.38
C THR A 83 -5.25 -8.92 13.03
N LYS A 84 -4.55 -8.44 12.02
CA LYS A 84 -5.05 -8.33 10.64
C LYS A 84 -5.49 -9.70 10.10
N GLU A 85 -4.70 -10.75 10.27
CA GLU A 85 -5.05 -12.10 9.79
C GLU A 85 -6.26 -12.68 10.55
N MET A 86 -6.33 -12.51 11.87
CA MET A 86 -7.50 -12.93 12.64
C MET A 86 -8.79 -12.21 12.18
N LEU A 87 -8.72 -10.89 11.96
CA LEU A 87 -9.84 -10.11 11.44
C LEU A 87 -10.24 -10.56 10.02
N ARG A 88 -9.26 -10.79 9.15
CA ARG A 88 -9.50 -11.28 7.79
C ARG A 88 -10.28 -12.60 7.81
N LEU A 89 -9.88 -13.53 8.66
CA LEU A 89 -10.56 -14.82 8.79
C LEU A 89 -11.98 -14.68 9.38
N ALA A 90 -12.13 -13.88 10.43
CA ALA A 90 -13.42 -13.66 11.08
C ALA A 90 -14.42 -12.97 10.16
N LEU A 91 -14.00 -11.91 9.46
CA LEU A 91 -14.87 -11.14 8.55
C LEU A 91 -15.19 -11.92 7.26
N ALA A 92 -14.30 -12.81 6.81
CA ALA A 92 -14.54 -13.63 5.62
C ALA A 92 -15.76 -14.56 5.76
N VAL A 93 -16.20 -14.86 6.97
CA VAL A 93 -17.45 -15.61 7.22
C VAL A 93 -18.69 -14.80 6.84
N SER A 94 -18.58 -13.46 6.93
CA SER A 94 -19.70 -12.54 6.70
C SER A 94 -19.69 -11.88 5.32
N GLY A 95 -18.58 -11.97 4.57
CA GLY A 95 -18.50 -11.39 3.23
C GLY A 95 -17.09 -11.37 2.66
N LEU A 96 -16.99 -11.00 1.38
CA LEU A 96 -15.71 -10.89 0.68
C LEU A 96 -14.81 -9.90 1.41
N THR A 97 -13.72 -10.40 1.96
CA THR A 97 -12.77 -9.61 2.74
C THR A 97 -11.44 -9.48 2.01
N HIS A 98 -11.04 -8.23 1.76
CA HIS A 98 -9.73 -7.87 1.22
C HIS A 98 -8.80 -7.45 2.34
N SER A 99 -7.51 -7.81 2.26
CA SER A 99 -6.52 -7.41 3.26
C SER A 99 -5.13 -7.20 2.66
N SER A 100 -4.28 -6.49 3.41
CA SER A 100 -2.85 -6.37 3.08
C SER A 100 -2.20 -7.75 3.00
N VAL A 101 -1.45 -7.99 1.93
CA VAL A 101 -0.62 -9.19 1.78
C VAL A 101 0.63 -9.02 2.64
N ALA A 102 1.02 -10.06 3.37
CA ALA A 102 2.15 -9.99 4.30
C ALA A 102 2.06 -8.74 5.20
N SER A 103 3.17 -8.01 5.36
CA SER A 103 3.26 -6.74 6.08
C SER A 103 3.38 -5.52 5.15
N PHE A 104 2.61 -5.48 4.04
CA PHE A 104 2.56 -4.32 3.16
C PHE A 104 1.81 -3.18 3.83
N ASN A 105 2.49 -2.46 4.74
CA ASN A 105 1.93 -1.51 5.68
C ASN A 105 2.54 -0.10 5.60
N ASN A 106 3.44 0.14 4.64
CA ASN A 106 4.19 1.38 4.45
C ASN A 106 3.63 2.22 3.27
N HIS A 107 4.34 3.31 2.91
CA HIS A 107 3.95 4.30 1.91
C HIS A 107 3.72 3.75 0.48
N TRP A 108 4.26 2.58 0.12
CA TRP A 108 3.94 1.92 -1.15
C TRP A 108 3.04 0.68 -0.97
N GLY A 109 3.13 -0.01 0.16
CA GLY A 109 2.35 -1.22 0.45
C GLY A 109 0.85 -0.93 0.64
N VAL A 110 0.53 0.16 1.33
CA VAL A 110 -0.88 0.58 1.55
C VAL A 110 -1.57 0.96 0.24
N PRO A 111 -1.02 1.85 -0.61
CA PRO A 111 -1.66 2.17 -1.89
C PRO A 111 -1.71 0.97 -2.84
N LEU A 112 -0.73 0.08 -2.83
CA LEU A 112 -0.77 -1.18 -3.58
C LEU A 112 -1.93 -2.06 -3.13
N THR A 113 -2.12 -2.22 -1.82
CA THR A 113 -3.23 -2.99 -1.26
C THR A 113 -4.58 -2.37 -1.65
N LEU A 114 -4.72 -1.06 -1.53
CA LEU A 114 -5.93 -0.34 -1.94
C LEU A 114 -6.23 -0.51 -3.43
N SER A 115 -5.20 -0.41 -4.28
CA SER A 115 -5.35 -0.53 -5.74
C SER A 115 -5.91 -1.90 -6.16
N ARG A 116 -5.59 -2.94 -5.42
CA ARG A 116 -6.03 -4.33 -5.62
C ARG A 116 -7.37 -4.66 -5.00
N MET A 117 -7.97 -3.75 -4.23
CA MET A 117 -9.22 -4.03 -3.53
C MET A 117 -10.38 -4.23 -4.52
N PRO A 118 -11.07 -5.41 -4.49
CA PRO A 118 -12.21 -5.69 -5.34
C PRO A 118 -13.36 -4.69 -5.11
N ARG A 119 -14.08 -4.36 -6.18
CA ARG A 119 -15.25 -3.44 -6.09
C ARG A 119 -16.35 -3.96 -5.18
N ASN A 120 -16.52 -5.27 -5.15
CA ASN A 120 -17.55 -5.97 -4.38
C ASN A 120 -17.05 -6.47 -3.03
N ALA A 121 -15.87 -6.01 -2.56
CA ALA A 121 -15.43 -6.31 -1.21
C ALA A 121 -16.44 -5.75 -0.19
N ALA A 122 -16.87 -6.60 0.75
CA ALA A 122 -17.70 -6.19 1.88
C ALA A 122 -16.84 -5.61 3.01
N TYR A 123 -15.62 -6.11 3.15
CA TYR A 123 -14.67 -5.71 4.19
C TYR A 123 -13.28 -5.48 3.61
N GLY A 124 -12.56 -4.52 4.21
CA GLY A 124 -11.13 -4.30 3.97
C GLY A 124 -10.37 -4.21 5.29
N VAL A 125 -9.28 -4.96 5.45
CA VAL A 125 -8.43 -4.91 6.64
C VAL A 125 -7.03 -4.48 6.24
N PHE A 126 -6.62 -3.29 6.68
CA PHE A 126 -5.36 -2.67 6.31
C PHE A 126 -4.43 -2.61 7.51
N GLU A 127 -3.25 -3.19 7.35
CA GLU A 127 -2.15 -2.98 8.27
C GLU A 127 -1.50 -1.63 7.95
N ILE A 128 -1.29 -0.79 8.96
CA ILE A 128 -0.66 0.53 8.85
C ILE A 128 0.52 0.54 9.81
N GLY A 129 1.71 0.70 9.27
CA GLY A 129 2.96 0.73 10.02
C GLY A 129 3.68 2.05 9.88
N MET A 130 4.62 2.28 10.79
CA MET A 130 5.55 3.41 10.75
C MET A 130 6.95 2.99 11.18
N ASN A 131 7.94 3.69 10.69
CA ASN A 131 9.31 3.68 11.19
C ASN A 131 9.72 5.06 11.73
N HIS A 132 9.02 6.13 11.31
CA HIS A 132 9.29 7.51 11.69
C HIS A 132 8.01 8.26 12.02
N VAL A 133 8.15 9.34 12.79
CA VAL A 133 7.05 10.25 13.11
C VAL A 133 6.40 10.78 11.83
N GLY A 134 5.07 10.83 11.82
CA GLY A 134 4.27 11.41 10.74
C GLY A 134 3.95 10.47 9.58
N GLU A 135 4.48 9.24 9.54
CA GLU A 135 4.19 8.27 8.45
C GLU A 135 2.76 7.71 8.51
N ILE A 136 2.15 7.61 9.69
CA ILE A 136 0.79 7.07 9.84
C ILE A 136 -0.27 8.01 9.25
N THR A 137 -0.16 9.30 9.49
CA THR A 137 -1.16 10.29 9.09
C THR A 137 -1.53 10.24 7.60
N PRO A 138 -0.59 10.28 6.63
CA PRO A 138 -0.92 10.17 5.21
C PRO A 138 -1.52 8.82 4.84
N LEU A 139 -1.10 7.73 5.48
CA LEU A 139 -1.62 6.39 5.24
C LEU A 139 -3.08 6.26 5.72
N VAL A 140 -3.37 6.76 6.92
CA VAL A 140 -4.74 6.81 7.46
C VAL A 140 -5.64 7.68 6.58
N GLY A 141 -5.14 8.83 6.11
CA GLY A 141 -5.85 9.70 5.16
C GLY A 141 -6.16 9.02 3.82
N MET A 142 -5.35 8.04 3.41
CA MET A 142 -5.58 7.22 2.22
C MET A 142 -6.57 6.08 2.48
N VAL A 143 -6.38 5.33 3.56
CA VAL A 143 -7.21 4.17 3.96
C VAL A 143 -8.60 4.61 4.41
N ARG A 144 -8.72 5.70 5.15
CA ARG A 144 -9.96 6.22 5.75
C ARG A 144 -10.76 5.11 6.45
N PRO A 145 -10.20 4.52 7.52
CA PRO A 145 -10.84 3.40 8.21
C PRO A 145 -12.14 3.85 8.90
N HIS A 146 -13.13 2.97 8.97
CA HIS A 146 -14.34 3.13 9.77
C HIS A 146 -14.09 2.71 11.22
N VAL A 147 -13.18 1.75 11.42
CA VAL A 147 -12.71 1.25 12.71
C VAL A 147 -11.19 1.24 12.70
N ALA A 148 -10.57 1.74 13.75
CA ALA A 148 -9.13 1.66 13.97
C ALA A 148 -8.84 0.81 15.21
N ILE A 149 -7.81 -0.04 15.11
CA ILE A 149 -7.32 -0.87 16.20
C ILE A 149 -5.85 -0.53 16.41
N VAL A 150 -5.52 -0.12 17.62
CA VAL A 150 -4.13 0.00 18.10
C VAL A 150 -3.85 -1.23 18.95
N THR A 151 -2.94 -2.08 18.52
CA THR A 151 -2.63 -3.34 19.22
C THR A 151 -1.91 -3.09 20.53
N ASN A 152 -0.87 -2.30 20.50
CA ASN A 152 -0.12 -1.81 21.65
C ASN A 152 0.83 -0.68 21.25
N VAL A 153 1.39 -0.01 22.27
CA VAL A 153 2.53 0.89 22.12
C VAL A 153 3.70 0.30 22.92
N ALA A 154 4.81 0.07 22.26
CA ALA A 154 6.01 -0.52 22.85
C ALA A 154 7.27 0.09 22.19
N PRO A 155 8.46 0.00 22.81
CA PRO A 155 9.70 0.62 22.32
C PRO A 155 10.28 -0.12 21.09
N VAL A 156 9.47 -0.29 20.05
CA VAL A 156 9.87 -0.83 18.74
C VAL A 156 10.32 0.33 17.86
N HIS A 157 11.38 0.14 17.09
CA HIS A 157 12.01 1.19 16.29
C HIS A 157 12.49 2.40 17.11
N ILE A 158 12.77 2.20 18.40
CA ILE A 158 13.14 3.27 19.34
C ILE A 158 14.34 4.10 18.88
N GLY A 159 15.19 3.56 18.01
CA GLY A 159 16.30 4.31 17.42
C GLY A 159 15.87 5.45 16.49
N ASN A 160 14.61 5.48 16.06
CA ASN A 160 14.02 6.51 15.22
C ASN A 160 13.11 7.46 16.02
N PHE A 161 12.97 7.27 17.33
CA PHE A 161 12.11 8.03 18.23
C PHE A 161 12.88 8.41 19.49
N ASN A 162 12.50 9.52 20.13
CA ASN A 162 13.14 9.99 21.36
C ASN A 162 12.57 9.31 22.61
N SER A 163 11.33 8.82 22.55
CA SER A 163 10.66 8.15 23.67
C SER A 163 9.50 7.26 23.19
N VAL A 164 8.95 6.47 24.12
CA VAL A 164 7.75 5.65 23.88
C VAL A 164 6.50 6.53 23.71
N GLU A 165 6.46 7.67 24.41
CA GLU A 165 5.39 8.67 24.28
C GLU A 165 5.35 9.24 22.86
N GLU A 166 6.50 9.53 22.26
CA GLU A 166 6.57 9.97 20.85
C GLU A 166 6.07 8.90 19.88
N ILE A 167 6.29 7.61 20.17
CA ILE A 167 5.71 6.49 19.40
C ILE A 167 4.17 6.47 19.55
N ALA A 168 3.65 6.85 20.71
CA ALA A 168 2.21 6.91 20.96
C ALA A 168 1.53 8.07 20.24
N ASP A 169 2.25 9.19 20.09
CA ASP A 169 1.75 10.43 19.48
C ASP A 169 1.89 10.43 17.93
N ALA A 170 2.67 9.50 17.36
CA ALA A 170 2.94 9.41 15.94
C ALA A 170 1.81 8.72 15.16
#